data_7bbd70e825b14238d0e41a6125da0fe2
#
_entry.id   7bbd70e825b14238d0e41a6125da0fe2
#
_cell.length_a   1.000
_cell.length_b   1.000
_cell.length_c   1.000
_cell.angle_alpha   90.00
_cell.angle_beta   90.00
_cell.angle_gamma   90.00
#
_symmetry.space_group_name_H-M   'P 1'
#
loop_
_entity.id
_entity.type
_entity.pdbx_description
1 polymer ?
#
loop_
_entity_poly.entity_id
_entity_poly.type
_entity_poly.pdbx_seq_one_letter_code
_entity_poly.pdbx_strand_id
1 'polypeptide(L)'
;MYSQNKEEQVILDYFGFIQGTFADIGANDGVTFSNTKMLAERGWKGILLEPSPKAYAKLKEIYKGIDGVYTYPFAIGDHNGTAILNESASLINSHDVALVSTFKEEEMQRFRSITSYTPVEVKVFRWKTFLNRVKYKTFDFISIDAEGLDLDILRQIDLSNTRMVCVEWNGKQKDEFMAACSGFRLIHENGENLIFAR
;
A
#
# COMPACT_ATOMS: atom_id res chain seq x y z
N MET A 1 7.42 3.02 -16.18
CA MET A 1 7.87 2.88 -14.77
C MET A 1 6.86 3.60 -13.93
N TYR A 2 6.31 2.93 -12.93
CA TYR A 2 5.18 3.44 -12.12
C TYR A 2 5.64 3.96 -10.76
N SER A 3 6.57 3.26 -10.09
CA SER A 3 7.05 3.65 -8.76
C SER A 3 7.74 5.02 -8.72
N GLN A 4 7.70 5.67 -7.56
CA GLN A 4 8.19 7.04 -7.38
C GLN A 4 9.72 7.14 -7.44
N ASN A 5 10.43 6.22 -6.78
CA ASN A 5 11.88 6.27 -6.57
C ASN A 5 12.61 5.02 -7.10
N LYS A 6 12.08 4.37 -8.14
CA LYS A 6 12.62 3.16 -8.77
C LYS A 6 12.49 1.87 -7.94
N GLU A 7 11.61 1.82 -6.96
CA GLU A 7 11.32 0.60 -6.18
C GLU A 7 10.96 -0.55 -7.12
N GLU A 8 10.19 -0.26 -8.15
CA GLU A 8 9.81 -1.18 -9.21
C GLU A 8 11.01 -1.94 -9.80
N GLN A 9 12.15 -1.26 -10.03
CA GLN A 9 13.34 -1.90 -10.57
C GLN A 9 13.92 -2.92 -9.57
N VAL A 10 13.97 -2.56 -8.29
CA VAL A 10 14.46 -3.46 -7.22
C VAL A 10 13.56 -4.69 -7.10
N ILE A 11 12.24 -4.50 -7.16
CA ILE A 11 11.25 -5.58 -7.11
C ILE A 11 11.43 -6.52 -8.30
N LEU A 12 11.60 -5.97 -9.49
CA LEU A 12 11.76 -6.75 -10.71
C LEU A 12 13.09 -7.50 -10.78
N ASP A 13 14.18 -6.87 -10.33
CA ASP A 13 15.50 -7.51 -10.27
C ASP A 13 15.47 -8.71 -9.33
N TYR A 14 14.72 -8.62 -8.23
CA TYR A 14 14.57 -9.71 -7.27
C TYR A 14 13.71 -10.87 -7.81
N PHE A 15 12.53 -10.57 -8.37
CA PHE A 15 11.60 -11.60 -8.83
C PHE A 15 11.88 -12.11 -10.24
N GLY A 16 12.56 -11.31 -11.09
CA GLY A 16 12.85 -11.68 -12.47
C GLY A 16 11.59 -11.96 -13.27
N PHE A 17 11.50 -13.19 -13.81
CA PHE A 17 10.36 -13.65 -14.60
C PHE A 17 9.36 -14.51 -13.79
N ILE A 18 9.57 -14.64 -12.49
CA ILE A 18 8.66 -15.42 -11.62
C ILE A 18 7.33 -14.66 -11.52
N GLN A 19 6.25 -15.43 -11.57
CA GLN A 19 4.92 -14.95 -11.22
C GLN A 19 4.56 -15.40 -9.81
N GLY A 20 3.84 -14.57 -9.10
CA GLY A 20 3.43 -14.83 -7.71
C GLY A 20 2.16 -14.09 -7.34
N THR A 21 2.01 -13.86 -6.06
CA THR A 21 0.88 -13.11 -5.50
C THR A 21 1.35 -11.85 -4.78
N PHE A 22 0.56 -10.77 -4.88
CA PHE A 22 0.86 -9.53 -4.19
C PHE A 22 -0.33 -9.00 -3.37
N ALA A 23 -0.01 -8.24 -2.33
CA ALA A 23 -0.95 -7.36 -1.64
C ALA A 23 -0.42 -5.91 -1.74
N ASP A 24 -1.30 -4.99 -2.08
CA ASP A 24 -1.04 -3.56 -2.12
C ASP A 24 -1.99 -2.85 -1.15
N ILE A 25 -1.46 -2.30 -0.07
CA ILE A 25 -2.23 -1.67 1.00
C ILE A 25 -1.97 -0.17 0.93
N GLY A 26 -2.98 0.60 0.54
CA GLY A 26 -2.89 2.00 0.18
C GLY A 26 -2.57 2.18 -1.31
N ALA A 27 -3.29 1.44 -2.17
CA ALA A 27 -2.96 1.35 -3.59
C ALA A 27 -3.29 2.63 -4.39
N ASN A 28 -3.94 3.61 -3.79
CA ASN A 28 -4.43 4.83 -4.43
C ASN A 28 -5.20 4.53 -5.74
N ASP A 29 -4.86 5.15 -6.86
CA ASP A 29 -5.46 4.88 -8.17
C ASP A 29 -4.88 3.61 -8.85
N GLY A 30 -3.89 2.99 -8.24
CA GLY A 30 -3.22 1.78 -8.72
C GLY A 30 -2.23 2.01 -9.86
N VAL A 31 -1.90 3.26 -10.18
CA VAL A 31 -0.94 3.63 -11.24
C VAL A 31 0.07 4.64 -10.75
N THR A 32 -0.41 5.75 -10.16
CA THR A 32 0.45 6.82 -9.64
C THR A 32 1.28 6.29 -8.49
N PHE A 33 2.61 6.28 -8.64
CA PHE A 33 3.60 5.79 -7.68
C PHE A 33 3.44 4.31 -7.28
N SER A 34 2.73 3.51 -8.09
CA SER A 34 2.45 2.12 -7.78
C SER A 34 3.68 1.22 -7.82
N ASN A 35 3.89 0.46 -6.74
CA ASN A 35 4.90 -0.60 -6.65
C ASN A 35 4.42 -1.94 -7.21
N THR A 36 3.12 -2.08 -7.53
CA THR A 36 2.50 -3.36 -7.91
C THR A 36 1.94 -3.38 -9.33
N LYS A 37 1.74 -2.23 -9.96
CA LYS A 37 1.15 -2.12 -11.29
C LYS A 37 1.85 -2.98 -12.32
N MET A 38 3.19 -2.93 -12.36
CA MET A 38 3.96 -3.72 -13.32
C MET A 38 3.89 -5.23 -13.01
N LEU A 39 3.77 -5.63 -11.75
CA LEU A 39 3.55 -7.04 -11.38
C LEU A 39 2.21 -7.54 -11.94
N ALA A 40 1.14 -6.75 -11.79
CA ALA A 40 -0.17 -7.08 -12.37
C ALA A 40 -0.10 -7.21 -13.91
N GLU A 41 0.61 -6.31 -14.61
CA GLU A 41 0.83 -6.38 -16.06
C GLU A 41 1.64 -7.59 -16.50
N ARG A 42 2.49 -8.13 -15.62
CA ARG A 42 3.26 -9.37 -15.83
C ARG A 42 2.48 -10.64 -15.45
N GLY A 43 1.18 -10.51 -15.16
CA GLY A 43 0.30 -11.63 -14.86
C GLY A 43 0.35 -12.13 -13.43
N TRP A 44 0.95 -11.35 -12.52
CA TRP A 44 0.82 -11.63 -11.08
C TRP A 44 -0.62 -11.49 -10.64
N LYS A 45 -1.01 -12.26 -9.64
CA LYS A 45 -2.32 -12.21 -9.03
C LYS A 45 -2.25 -11.45 -7.71
N GLY A 46 -3.33 -10.78 -7.31
CA GLY A 46 -3.23 -10.02 -6.07
C GLY A 46 -4.47 -9.31 -5.63
N ILE A 47 -4.27 -8.54 -4.58
CA ILE A 47 -5.28 -7.67 -4.00
C ILE A 47 -4.73 -6.25 -3.86
N LEU A 48 -5.61 -5.28 -4.10
CA LEU A 48 -5.31 -3.87 -3.88
C LEU A 48 -6.39 -3.29 -2.96
N LEU A 49 -5.96 -2.57 -1.92
CA LEU A 49 -6.83 -1.92 -0.94
C LEU A 49 -6.65 -0.42 -1.01
N GLU A 50 -7.76 0.29 -1.13
CA GLU A 50 -7.77 1.74 -1.13
C GLU A 50 -9.04 2.26 -0.42
N PRO A 51 -8.91 2.93 0.72
CA PRO A 51 -10.07 3.42 1.47
C PRO A 51 -10.71 4.68 0.88
N SER A 52 -9.95 5.57 0.21
CA SER A 52 -10.51 6.79 -0.38
C SER A 52 -11.52 6.47 -1.47
N PRO A 53 -12.77 6.92 -1.37
CA PRO A 53 -13.78 6.68 -2.41
C PRO A 53 -13.38 7.20 -3.79
N LYS A 54 -12.68 8.34 -3.85
CA LYS A 54 -12.24 8.94 -5.11
C LYS A 54 -11.13 8.15 -5.77
N ALA A 55 -10.09 7.78 -5.00
CA ALA A 55 -8.98 6.97 -5.50
C ALA A 55 -9.46 5.57 -5.86
N TYR A 56 -10.28 4.94 -5.01
CA TYR A 56 -10.84 3.62 -5.27
C TYR A 56 -11.70 3.56 -6.55
N ALA A 57 -12.44 4.61 -6.87
CA ALA A 57 -13.24 4.63 -8.11
C ALA A 57 -12.34 4.49 -9.36
N LYS A 58 -11.17 5.15 -9.37
CA LYS A 58 -10.17 5.02 -10.44
C LYS A 58 -9.49 3.65 -10.40
N LEU A 59 -9.04 3.22 -9.21
CA LEU A 59 -8.42 1.91 -9.01
C LEU A 59 -9.30 0.79 -9.57
N LYS A 60 -10.58 0.78 -9.21
CA LYS A 60 -11.54 -0.22 -9.66
C LYS A 60 -11.71 -0.24 -11.18
N GLU A 61 -11.75 0.91 -11.83
CA GLU A 61 -11.89 0.98 -13.29
C GLU A 61 -10.62 0.51 -14.00
N ILE A 62 -9.44 0.89 -13.51
CA ILE A 62 -8.14 0.51 -14.09
C ILE A 62 -7.89 -1.01 -13.99
N TYR A 63 -8.30 -1.64 -12.91
CA TYR A 63 -8.09 -3.08 -12.69
C TYR A 63 -9.28 -3.95 -13.12
N LYS A 64 -10.33 -3.33 -13.68
CA LYS A 64 -11.48 -4.04 -14.18
C LYS A 64 -11.11 -5.03 -15.28
N GLY A 65 -11.40 -6.31 -15.04
CA GLY A 65 -11.14 -7.38 -16.02
C GLY A 65 -9.70 -7.89 -16.03
N ILE A 66 -8.80 -7.40 -15.18
CA ILE A 66 -7.48 -8.00 -15.01
C ILE A 66 -7.65 -9.32 -14.22
N ASP A 67 -7.34 -10.43 -14.87
CA ASP A 67 -7.55 -11.76 -14.27
C ASP A 67 -6.71 -11.96 -13.01
N GLY A 68 -7.38 -12.43 -11.97
CA GLY A 68 -6.74 -12.75 -10.69
C GLY A 68 -6.36 -11.55 -9.84
N VAL A 69 -6.74 -10.32 -10.21
CA VAL A 69 -6.50 -9.11 -9.41
C VAL A 69 -7.83 -8.58 -8.87
N TYR A 70 -7.89 -8.32 -7.57
CA TYR A 70 -9.10 -7.87 -6.88
C TYR A 70 -8.86 -6.58 -6.13
N THR A 71 -9.80 -5.63 -6.23
CA THR A 71 -9.73 -4.34 -5.54
C THR A 71 -10.76 -4.25 -4.42
N TYR A 72 -10.41 -3.59 -3.31
CA TYR A 72 -11.25 -3.50 -2.11
C TYR A 72 -11.27 -2.07 -1.56
N PRO A 73 -12.48 -1.49 -1.28
CA PRO A 73 -12.65 -0.14 -0.72
C PRO A 73 -12.52 -0.15 0.80
N PHE A 74 -11.39 -0.62 1.33
CA PHE A 74 -11.19 -0.78 2.77
C PHE A 74 -9.82 -0.29 3.21
N ALA A 75 -9.75 0.26 4.43
CA ALA A 75 -8.48 0.46 5.14
C ALA A 75 -8.13 -0.77 5.98
N ILE A 76 -6.85 -0.98 6.20
CA ILE A 76 -6.35 -1.84 7.27
C ILE A 76 -5.99 -0.96 8.46
N GLY A 77 -6.42 -1.34 9.66
CA GLY A 77 -6.20 -0.60 10.90
C GLY A 77 -6.23 -1.50 12.13
N ASP A 78 -6.33 -0.89 13.29
CA ASP A 78 -6.26 -1.56 14.59
C ASP A 78 -7.60 -2.13 15.08
N HIS A 79 -8.69 -1.87 14.36
CA HIS A 79 -10.04 -2.32 14.73
C HIS A 79 -10.86 -2.76 13.51
N ASN A 80 -12.05 -3.30 13.76
CA ASN A 80 -13.04 -3.58 12.73
C ASN A 80 -14.20 -2.62 12.92
N GLY A 81 -14.57 -1.87 11.89
CA GLY A 81 -15.65 -0.88 11.96
C GLY A 81 -15.55 0.18 10.89
N THR A 82 -15.75 1.42 11.27
CA THR A 82 -15.57 2.60 10.43
C THR A 82 -14.61 3.59 11.09
N ALA A 83 -13.97 4.42 10.31
CA ALA A 83 -13.16 5.55 10.76
C ALA A 83 -13.33 6.72 9.80
N ILE A 84 -12.96 7.91 10.25
CA ILE A 84 -12.92 9.11 9.40
C ILE A 84 -11.54 9.19 8.76
N LEU A 85 -11.51 9.01 7.44
CA LEU A 85 -10.33 9.29 6.62
C LEU A 85 -10.36 10.76 6.23
N ASN A 86 -9.26 11.46 6.39
CA ASN A 86 -9.06 12.79 5.85
C ASN A 86 -8.59 12.65 4.40
N GLU A 87 -9.54 12.68 3.46
CA GLU A 87 -9.28 12.50 2.04
C GLU A 87 -8.68 13.78 1.46
N SER A 88 -7.46 13.69 0.91
CA SER A 88 -6.79 14.85 0.33
C SER A 88 -7.35 15.24 -1.03
N ALA A 89 -7.25 16.52 -1.37
CA ALA A 89 -7.43 17.01 -2.73
C ALA A 89 -6.21 16.65 -3.60
N SER A 90 -6.25 16.96 -4.89
CA SER A 90 -5.11 16.80 -5.80
C SER A 90 -3.88 17.55 -5.31
N LEU A 91 -2.72 16.94 -5.40
CA LEU A 91 -1.45 17.45 -4.88
C LEU A 91 -0.49 17.85 -6.02
N ILE A 92 -0.30 16.97 -6.99
CA ILE A 92 0.70 17.15 -8.07
C ILE A 92 0.09 17.80 -9.30
N ASN A 93 -1.11 17.34 -9.68
CA ASN A 93 -1.82 17.83 -10.86
C ASN A 93 -3.31 17.48 -10.74
N SER A 94 -4.13 17.96 -11.69
CA SER A 94 -5.58 17.71 -11.67
C SER A 94 -6.00 16.25 -11.90
N HIS A 95 -5.06 15.36 -12.18
CA HIS A 95 -5.32 13.94 -12.47
C HIS A 95 -5.00 13.03 -11.29
N ASP A 96 -4.13 13.47 -10.36
CA ASP A 96 -3.90 12.74 -9.11
C ASP A 96 -5.11 12.87 -8.20
N VAL A 97 -5.31 11.88 -7.34
CA VAL A 97 -6.40 11.90 -6.37
C VAL A 97 -5.94 11.31 -5.06
N ALA A 98 -6.23 12.03 -3.98
CA ALA A 98 -6.15 11.50 -2.62
C ALA A 98 -4.78 10.90 -2.22
N LEU A 99 -3.67 11.34 -2.84
CA LEU A 99 -2.33 10.77 -2.66
C LEU A 99 -1.84 10.76 -1.21
N VAL A 100 -2.21 11.77 -0.43
CA VAL A 100 -1.77 11.93 0.97
C VAL A 100 -2.96 11.88 1.93
N SER A 101 -3.93 11.02 1.64
CA SER A 101 -5.11 10.81 2.50
C SER A 101 -4.72 10.00 3.72
N THR A 102 -5.05 10.49 4.91
CA THR A 102 -4.54 9.91 6.16
C THR A 102 -5.58 9.89 7.27
N PHE A 103 -5.39 8.98 8.24
CA PHE A 103 -6.11 8.97 9.51
C PHE A 103 -5.38 9.77 10.61
N LYS A 104 -4.16 10.23 10.34
CA LYS A 104 -3.27 10.88 11.32
C LYS A 104 -3.26 12.40 11.14
N GLU A 105 -3.56 13.13 12.21
CA GLU A 105 -3.49 14.60 12.22
C GLU A 105 -2.08 15.12 11.91
N GLU A 106 -1.05 14.41 12.35
CA GLU A 106 0.35 14.78 12.11
C GLU A 106 0.69 14.77 10.61
N GLU A 107 0.23 13.77 9.86
CA GLU A 107 0.44 13.70 8.42
C GLU A 107 -0.40 14.77 7.70
N MET A 108 -1.62 15.07 8.14
CA MET A 108 -2.37 16.20 7.60
C MET A 108 -1.61 17.53 7.73
N GLN A 109 -0.98 17.77 8.88
CA GLN A 109 -0.21 19.00 9.12
C GLN A 109 1.00 19.08 8.19
N ARG A 110 1.65 17.97 7.86
CA ARG A 110 2.79 17.90 6.95
C ARG A 110 2.45 18.47 5.55
N PHE A 111 1.24 18.23 5.07
CA PHE A 111 0.80 18.63 3.72
C PHE A 111 -0.19 19.79 3.70
N ARG A 112 -0.57 20.36 4.86
CA ARG A 112 -1.61 21.38 4.99
C ARG A 112 -1.39 22.65 4.16
N SER A 113 -0.13 22.97 3.85
CA SER A 113 0.21 24.15 3.04
C SER A 113 -0.02 23.96 1.54
N ILE A 114 -0.18 22.71 1.07
CA ILE A 114 -0.22 22.37 -0.36
C ILE A 114 -1.45 21.57 -0.76
N THR A 115 -2.22 21.04 0.18
CA THR A 115 -3.50 20.38 -0.11
C THR A 115 -4.55 20.67 0.95
N SER A 116 -5.83 20.47 0.61
CA SER A 116 -6.95 20.50 1.54
C SER A 116 -7.47 19.09 1.80
N TYR A 117 -8.15 18.91 2.91
CA TYR A 117 -8.71 17.63 3.33
C TYR A 117 -10.22 17.70 3.48
N THR A 118 -10.89 16.62 3.12
CA THR A 118 -12.32 16.41 3.33
C THR A 118 -12.51 15.15 4.15
N PRO A 119 -13.20 15.20 5.31
CA PRO A 119 -13.45 14.01 6.10
C PRO A 119 -14.46 13.10 5.39
N VAL A 120 -14.14 11.82 5.25
CA VAL A 120 -15.02 10.78 4.70
C VAL A 120 -15.03 9.55 5.61
N GLU A 121 -16.20 8.98 5.85
CA GLU A 121 -16.30 7.73 6.60
C GLU A 121 -15.96 6.55 5.71
N VAL A 122 -15.03 5.70 6.16
CA VAL A 122 -14.57 4.52 5.44
C VAL A 122 -14.58 3.28 6.32
N LYS A 123 -14.66 2.10 5.71
CA LYS A 123 -14.58 0.82 6.42
C LYS A 123 -13.14 0.48 6.75
N VAL A 124 -12.93 0.03 7.98
CA VAL A 124 -11.63 -0.42 8.50
C VAL A 124 -11.73 -1.87 8.96
N PHE A 125 -10.69 -2.64 8.68
CA PHE A 125 -10.55 -4.01 9.17
C PHE A 125 -9.15 -4.23 9.75
N ARG A 126 -9.07 -5.06 10.79
CA ARG A 126 -7.81 -5.70 11.15
C ARG A 126 -7.38 -6.66 10.03
N TRP A 127 -6.10 -6.77 9.75
CA TRP A 127 -5.58 -7.62 8.68
C TRP A 127 -6.13 -9.06 8.72
N LYS A 128 -6.09 -9.71 9.89
CA LYS A 128 -6.63 -11.06 10.07
C LYS A 128 -8.11 -11.18 9.71
N THR A 129 -8.91 -10.18 10.07
CA THR A 129 -10.36 -10.15 9.74
C THR A 129 -10.57 -9.95 8.24
N PHE A 130 -9.80 -9.05 7.64
CA PHE A 130 -9.83 -8.79 6.21
C PHE A 130 -9.46 -10.06 5.40
N LEU A 131 -8.39 -10.76 5.77
CA LEU A 131 -7.98 -11.99 5.10
C LEU A 131 -9.10 -13.04 5.01
N ASN A 132 -10.00 -13.13 5.99
CA ASN A 132 -11.13 -14.06 5.92
C ASN A 132 -12.13 -13.74 4.80
N ARG A 133 -12.10 -12.54 4.25
CA ARG A 133 -13.03 -12.01 3.24
C ARG A 133 -12.49 -12.02 1.83
N VAL A 134 -11.19 -12.25 1.64
CA VAL A 134 -10.51 -12.17 0.35
C VAL A 134 -10.08 -13.53 -0.17
N LYS A 135 -9.81 -13.62 -1.47
CA LYS A 135 -9.45 -14.86 -2.13
C LYS A 135 -8.07 -15.38 -1.74
N TYR A 136 -7.07 -14.50 -1.73
CA TYR A 136 -5.70 -14.86 -1.40
C TYR A 136 -5.44 -14.66 0.08
N LYS A 137 -4.66 -15.55 0.70
CA LYS A 137 -4.36 -15.54 2.13
C LYS A 137 -2.87 -15.35 2.42
N THR A 138 -2.04 -15.57 1.42
CA THR A 138 -0.59 -15.41 1.46
C THR A 138 -0.11 -14.67 0.23
N PHE A 139 0.97 -13.92 0.36
CA PHE A 139 1.48 -13.06 -0.69
C PHE A 139 3.00 -13.18 -0.76
N ASP A 140 3.54 -13.34 -1.97
CA ASP A 140 4.99 -13.32 -2.22
C ASP A 140 5.55 -11.90 -2.03
N PHE A 141 4.78 -10.89 -2.43
CA PHE A 141 5.13 -9.48 -2.30
C PHE A 141 4.03 -8.69 -1.58
N ILE A 142 4.43 -7.81 -0.66
CA ILE A 142 3.51 -6.91 0.04
C ILE A 142 4.05 -5.48 -0.08
N SER A 143 3.22 -4.58 -0.59
CA SER A 143 3.45 -3.13 -0.55
C SER A 143 2.54 -2.51 0.49
N ILE A 144 3.08 -1.65 1.34
CA ILE A 144 2.34 -0.91 2.37
C ILE A 144 2.72 0.57 2.24
N ASP A 145 1.70 1.38 1.96
CA ASP A 145 1.78 2.83 1.90
C ASP A 145 0.43 3.38 2.41
N ALA A 146 0.34 3.58 3.71
CA ALA A 146 -0.91 3.90 4.42
C ALA A 146 -0.84 5.20 5.22
N GLU A 147 0.07 6.09 4.80
CA GLU A 147 0.19 7.48 5.27
C GLU A 147 0.14 7.59 6.81
N GLY A 148 1.12 6.90 7.44
CA GLY A 148 1.34 6.92 8.88
C GLY A 148 0.79 5.75 9.69
N LEU A 149 0.18 4.75 9.05
CA LEU A 149 -0.24 3.48 9.68
C LEU A 149 0.65 2.28 9.30
N ASP A 150 1.71 2.50 8.55
CA ASP A 150 2.51 1.51 7.86
C ASP A 150 3.11 0.47 8.80
N LEU A 151 3.75 0.92 9.86
CA LEU A 151 4.33 0.05 10.87
C LEU A 151 3.27 -0.74 11.66
N ASP A 152 2.15 -0.10 12.00
CA ASP A 152 1.05 -0.74 12.73
C ASP A 152 0.38 -1.82 11.86
N ILE A 153 0.30 -1.59 10.56
CA ILE A 153 -0.21 -2.56 9.59
C ILE A 153 0.80 -3.70 9.42
N LEU A 154 2.08 -3.40 9.20
CA LEU A 154 3.14 -4.39 9.03
C LEU A 154 3.19 -5.37 10.20
N ARG A 155 3.05 -4.90 11.43
CA ARG A 155 3.02 -5.71 12.66
C ARG A 155 1.84 -6.69 12.75
N GLN A 156 0.78 -6.48 11.98
CA GLN A 156 -0.37 -7.38 11.96
C GLN A 156 -0.20 -8.54 10.97
N ILE A 157 0.80 -8.47 10.07
CA ILE A 157 0.95 -9.39 8.95
C ILE A 157 1.87 -10.55 9.35
N ASP A 158 1.39 -11.78 9.15
CA ASP A 158 2.26 -12.95 9.20
C ASP A 158 3.07 -13.03 7.91
N LEU A 159 4.36 -12.70 8.01
CA LEU A 159 5.30 -12.67 6.90
C LEU A 159 5.93 -14.04 6.59
N SER A 160 5.52 -15.14 7.23
CA SER A 160 6.17 -16.46 7.09
C SER A 160 6.24 -16.97 5.64
N ASN A 161 5.23 -16.63 4.82
CA ASN A 161 5.13 -16.98 3.40
C ASN A 161 5.46 -15.82 2.46
N THR A 162 5.96 -14.70 2.98
CA THR A 162 6.30 -13.52 2.18
C THR A 162 7.78 -13.55 1.83
N ARG A 163 8.10 -13.19 0.61
CA ARG A 163 9.47 -13.13 0.09
C ARG A 163 10.04 -11.72 0.09
N MET A 164 9.18 -10.71 -0.13
CA MET A 164 9.58 -9.31 -0.14
C MET A 164 8.49 -8.42 0.42
N VAL A 165 8.90 -7.38 1.14
CA VAL A 165 8.05 -6.29 1.64
C VAL A 165 8.64 -4.97 1.18
N CYS A 166 7.81 -4.10 0.62
CA CYS A 166 8.08 -2.68 0.43
C CYS A 166 7.17 -1.91 1.37
N VAL A 167 7.72 -1.04 2.21
CA VAL A 167 6.93 -0.31 3.20
C VAL A 167 7.40 1.13 3.30
N GLU A 168 6.41 2.06 3.35
CA GLU A 168 6.68 3.46 3.59
C GLU A 168 7.16 3.67 5.04
N TRP A 169 8.24 4.47 5.22
CA TRP A 169 8.80 4.79 6.54
C TRP A 169 9.04 6.28 6.76
N ASN A 170 9.13 7.05 5.69
CA ASN A 170 9.32 8.51 5.71
C ASN A 170 10.46 8.99 6.64
N GLY A 171 11.56 8.24 6.71
CA GLY A 171 12.70 8.56 7.56
C GLY A 171 12.48 8.35 9.05
N LYS A 172 11.39 7.67 9.46
CA LYS A 172 11.01 7.50 10.88
C LYS A 172 11.13 6.03 11.31
N GLN A 173 11.47 5.79 12.58
CA GLN A 173 11.35 4.49 13.26
C GLN A 173 12.02 3.29 12.56
N LYS A 174 13.13 3.46 11.85
CA LYS A 174 13.81 2.41 11.07
C LYS A 174 14.03 1.12 11.85
N ASP A 175 14.50 1.22 13.10
CA ASP A 175 14.77 0.03 13.93
C ASP A 175 13.51 -0.78 14.23
N GLU A 176 12.35 -0.13 14.31
CA GLU A 176 11.07 -0.79 14.52
C GLU A 176 10.61 -1.55 13.27
N PHE A 177 10.83 -0.99 12.08
CA PHE A 177 10.59 -1.69 10.81
C PHE A 177 11.55 -2.88 10.63
N MET A 178 12.83 -2.70 10.98
CA MET A 178 13.81 -3.80 10.98
C MET A 178 13.38 -4.93 11.92
N ALA A 179 12.89 -4.59 13.11
CA ALA A 179 12.38 -5.59 14.07
C ALA A 179 11.12 -6.31 13.57
N ALA A 180 10.19 -5.57 12.94
CA ALA A 180 8.96 -6.13 12.36
C ALA A 180 9.25 -7.06 11.17
N CYS A 181 10.32 -6.79 10.40
CA CYS A 181 10.81 -7.62 9.30
C CYS A 181 11.93 -8.59 9.74
N SER A 182 11.90 -9.05 10.99
CA SER A 182 12.90 -10.03 11.47
C SER A 182 12.96 -11.27 10.55
N GLY A 183 14.19 -11.68 10.17
CA GLY A 183 14.41 -12.74 9.20
C GLY A 183 14.44 -12.32 7.73
N PHE A 184 14.28 -11.03 7.45
CA PHE A 184 14.53 -10.42 6.14
C PHE A 184 15.82 -9.60 6.18
N ARG A 185 16.37 -9.35 4.99
CA ARG A 185 17.46 -8.39 4.79
C ARG A 185 16.89 -7.12 4.19
N LEU A 186 17.29 -5.96 4.69
CA LEU A 186 17.06 -4.68 4.03
C LEU A 186 17.93 -4.65 2.75
N ILE A 187 17.30 -4.60 1.59
CA ILE A 187 17.97 -4.62 0.29
C ILE A 187 17.93 -3.28 -0.44
N HIS A 188 16.99 -2.41 -0.05
CA HIS A 188 16.89 -1.06 -0.59
C HIS A 188 16.29 -0.11 0.45
N GLU A 189 16.77 1.13 0.40
CA GLU A 189 16.32 2.22 1.26
C GLU A 189 16.38 3.53 0.48
N ASN A 190 15.33 4.31 0.55
CA ASN A 190 15.32 5.70 0.10
C ASN A 190 14.58 6.57 1.14
N GLY A 191 14.31 7.85 0.83
CA GLY A 191 13.66 8.78 1.76
C GLY A 191 12.25 8.41 2.16
N GLU A 192 11.58 7.53 1.42
CA GLU A 192 10.18 7.17 1.61
C GLU A 192 9.99 5.69 1.92
N ASN A 193 10.71 4.80 1.25
CA ASN A 193 10.50 3.37 1.30
C ASN A 193 11.69 2.56 1.83
N LEU A 194 11.39 1.50 2.57
CA LEU A 194 12.28 0.39 2.89
C LEU A 194 11.84 -0.86 2.12
N ILE A 195 12.78 -1.58 1.49
CA ILE A 195 12.49 -2.85 0.85
C ILE A 195 13.28 -3.95 1.53
N PHE A 196 12.56 -4.91 2.06
CA PHE A 196 13.07 -6.09 2.74
C PHE A 196 12.85 -7.34 1.90
N ALA A 197 13.84 -8.24 1.82
CA ALA A 197 13.72 -9.53 1.12
C ALA A 197 14.43 -10.66 1.85
N ARG A 198 14.01 -11.89 1.56
CA ARG A 198 14.63 -13.14 2.05
C ARG A 198 15.61 -13.71 1.05
#